data_d3b0959b6a86e05c47246ea0b9f4d328
#
_entry.id   d3b0959b6a86e05c47246ea0b9f4d328
#
_cell.length_a   1.000
_cell.length_b   1.000
_cell.length_c   1.000
_cell.angle_alpha   90.00
_cell.angle_beta   90.00
_cell.angle_gamma   90.00
#
_symmetry.space_group_name_H-M   'P 1'
#
loop_
_entity.id
_entity.type
_entity.pdbx_description
1 polymer ?
#
loop_
_entity_poly.entity_id
_entity_poly.type
_entity_poly.pdbx_seq_one_letter_code
_entity_poly.pdbx_strand_id
1 'polypeptide(L)'
;MNITAKSVWTNCLKFVKDNIQPQAYKTWFEPIEAVKLTDKSLSIQVPSKFFYEWLEEHYVKLLKVALSKELGEDAKLVYIIKMENTFGNNQPFTEKIPSSNNSSSNYQNVATSVNKKIPEVKNPFIIPGIQNVKIESQLNPSYTFDNFLEGDSNRLARNAGIAVANKPGGTSFNPLLIFGGVGLGKTHLAHSIGIDIKDKYPERTVLYITAEKFTQQYIEAIKKNNRNDFIHFYQIIDVLIVDDVQFLSGKSGTQDVFFHIFNHLHQNGKQVILTSDKAPVDMQDIELRLLSRFKWGLSAELQNPDFETRVSILNNKLYRDGVNMSEEVIDYVAKNIKTNVRELEGAIISLIAQASFNRKEITLSLAKEIVEKFVKNTKREVSIDYIQKTVSDYFQMEVSTLQSKTRKRHIVQARQLAMFFAKKFTKASLASIGSQIGKRDHATVLHACKTVYNLSSTDKQFRKYVEDLGKKLSI
;
A
#
# COMPACT_ATOMS: atom_id res chain seq x y z
N MET A 1 -21.43 -11.65 49.43
CA MET A 1 -21.79 -11.18 48.07
C MET A 1 -20.54 -11.31 47.22
N ASN A 2 -20.61 -12.03 46.11
CA ASN A 2 -19.46 -12.11 45.21
C ASN A 2 -19.24 -10.77 44.53
N ILE A 3 -18.19 -10.07 44.90
CA ILE A 3 -17.81 -8.80 44.30
C ILE A 3 -17.24 -9.11 42.93
N THR A 4 -17.91 -8.66 41.85
CA THR A 4 -17.48 -8.85 40.47
C THR A 4 -16.87 -7.57 39.90
N ALA A 5 -15.96 -7.67 38.89
CA ALA A 5 -15.41 -6.51 38.23
C ALA A 5 -16.48 -5.54 37.72
N LYS A 6 -17.58 -6.08 37.21
CA LYS A 6 -18.70 -5.33 36.67
C LYS A 6 -19.46 -4.57 37.74
N SER A 7 -19.66 -5.16 38.94
CA SER A 7 -20.38 -4.49 40.05
C SER A 7 -19.54 -3.33 40.62
N VAL A 8 -18.23 -3.52 40.81
CA VAL A 8 -17.34 -2.47 41.27
C VAL A 8 -17.29 -1.31 40.26
N TRP A 9 -17.16 -1.62 39.01
CA TRP A 9 -17.10 -0.59 37.95
C TRP A 9 -18.43 0.19 37.87
N THR A 10 -19.55 -0.48 37.97
CA THR A 10 -20.88 0.18 37.97
C THR A 10 -21.02 1.15 39.14
N ASN A 11 -20.50 0.82 40.30
CA ASN A 11 -20.51 1.72 41.46
C ASN A 11 -19.56 2.91 41.25
N CYS A 12 -18.36 2.66 40.71
CA CYS A 12 -17.44 3.74 40.31
C CYS A 12 -18.08 4.69 39.29
N LEU A 13 -18.77 4.14 38.29
CA LEU A 13 -19.47 4.94 37.27
C LEU A 13 -20.62 5.81 37.86
N LYS A 14 -21.34 5.36 38.88
CA LYS A 14 -22.32 6.17 39.58
C LYS A 14 -21.67 7.40 40.20
N PHE A 15 -20.55 7.19 40.93
CA PHE A 15 -19.81 8.29 41.52
C PHE A 15 -19.25 9.25 40.48
N VAL A 16 -18.71 8.75 39.38
CA VAL A 16 -18.21 9.57 38.29
C VAL A 16 -19.31 10.40 37.64
N LYS A 17 -20.50 9.78 37.42
CA LYS A 17 -21.65 10.45 36.81
C LYS A 17 -22.14 11.64 37.63
N ASP A 18 -22.08 11.54 38.97
CA ASP A 18 -22.53 12.59 39.87
C ASP A 18 -21.53 13.79 39.93
N ASN A 19 -20.28 13.59 39.44
CA ASN A 19 -19.19 14.58 39.53
C ASN A 19 -18.75 15.19 38.20
N ILE A 20 -19.37 14.77 37.08
CA ILE A 20 -19.00 15.29 35.74
C ILE A 20 -20.23 15.65 34.92
N GLN A 21 -20.03 16.46 33.87
CA GLN A 21 -21.14 16.83 32.97
C GLN A 21 -21.68 15.62 32.21
N PRO A 22 -22.98 15.52 31.97
CA PRO A 22 -23.62 14.37 31.32
C PRO A 22 -23.04 14.04 29.95
N GLN A 23 -22.65 15.04 29.20
CA GLN A 23 -22.02 14.85 27.87
C GLN A 23 -20.61 14.25 27.95
N ALA A 24 -19.81 14.70 28.94
CA ALA A 24 -18.50 14.13 29.19
C ALA A 24 -18.57 12.68 29.69
N TYR A 25 -19.56 12.36 30.54
CA TYR A 25 -19.82 11.00 30.98
C TYR A 25 -20.14 10.06 29.80
N LYS A 26 -21.05 10.48 28.93
CA LYS A 26 -21.44 9.69 27.75
C LYS A 26 -20.29 9.45 26.78
N THR A 27 -19.41 10.43 26.61
CA THR A 27 -18.28 10.34 25.68
C THR A 27 -17.14 9.50 26.24
N TRP A 28 -16.79 9.67 27.53
CA TRP A 28 -15.55 9.16 28.09
C TRP A 28 -15.71 7.94 29.00
N PHE A 29 -16.87 7.68 29.55
CA PHE A 29 -17.07 6.63 30.55
C PHE A 29 -18.04 5.54 30.10
N GLU A 30 -19.05 5.87 29.31
CA GLU A 30 -20.02 4.92 28.81
C GLU A 30 -19.41 3.80 27.93
N PRO A 31 -18.37 4.07 27.10
CA PRO A 31 -17.74 3.03 26.29
C PRO A 31 -16.78 2.09 27.04
N ILE A 32 -16.54 2.32 28.33
CA ILE A 32 -15.57 1.56 29.13
C ILE A 32 -16.20 0.34 29.77
N GLU A 33 -15.60 -0.83 29.59
CA GLU A 33 -16.06 -2.07 30.20
C GLU A 33 -15.05 -2.61 31.23
N ALA A 34 -15.54 -3.13 32.36
CA ALA A 34 -14.69 -3.83 33.33
C ALA A 34 -14.50 -5.28 32.91
N VAL A 35 -13.24 -5.70 32.83
CA VAL A 35 -12.83 -7.02 32.33
C VAL A 35 -12.46 -7.98 33.47
N LYS A 36 -11.65 -7.54 34.42
CA LYS A 36 -11.11 -8.40 35.46
C LYS A 36 -10.95 -7.65 36.77
N LEU A 37 -11.24 -8.32 37.88
CA LEU A 37 -10.97 -7.85 39.23
C LEU A 37 -9.99 -8.84 39.89
N THR A 38 -8.94 -8.32 40.47
CA THR A 38 -8.03 -9.05 41.39
C THR A 38 -8.03 -8.30 42.71
N ASP A 39 -7.60 -8.91 43.82
CA ASP A 39 -7.78 -8.45 45.20
C ASP A 39 -7.76 -6.93 45.43
N LYS A 40 -6.88 -6.20 44.73
CA LYS A 40 -6.77 -4.74 44.84
C LYS A 40 -6.63 -4.03 43.47
N SER A 41 -6.88 -4.72 42.37
CA SER A 41 -6.78 -4.08 41.06
C SER A 41 -7.97 -4.38 40.16
N LEU A 42 -8.54 -3.33 39.59
CA LEU A 42 -9.60 -3.38 38.60
C LEU A 42 -9.02 -3.15 37.22
N SER A 43 -9.26 -4.10 36.31
CA SER A 43 -8.90 -3.98 34.90
C SER A 43 -10.11 -3.51 34.10
N ILE A 44 -9.98 -2.35 33.43
CA ILE A 44 -11.00 -1.78 32.56
C ILE A 44 -10.50 -1.78 31.11
N GLN A 45 -11.41 -2.02 30.20
CA GLN A 45 -11.14 -1.99 28.77
C GLN A 45 -11.54 -0.66 28.19
N VAL A 46 -10.59 0.02 27.55
CA VAL A 46 -10.81 1.31 26.89
C VAL A 46 -10.75 1.15 25.37
N PRO A 47 -11.52 1.93 24.61
CA PRO A 47 -11.61 1.80 23.16
C PRO A 47 -10.28 2.05 22.42
N SER A 48 -9.44 2.97 22.92
CA SER A 48 -8.20 3.34 22.27
C SER A 48 -7.16 3.86 23.27
N LYS A 49 -5.91 3.98 22.82
CA LYS A 49 -4.84 4.60 23.58
C LYS A 49 -5.12 6.06 23.91
N PHE A 50 -5.73 6.79 22.99
CA PHE A 50 -6.16 8.17 23.21
C PHE A 50 -7.17 8.28 24.36
N PHE A 51 -8.09 7.31 24.47
CA PHE A 51 -9.02 7.24 25.61
C PHE A 51 -8.29 7.08 26.94
N TYR A 52 -7.28 6.22 26.99
CA TYR A 52 -6.42 6.05 28.16
C TYR A 52 -5.73 7.34 28.54
N GLU A 53 -5.03 7.97 27.58
CA GLU A 53 -4.29 9.23 27.81
C GLU A 53 -5.18 10.35 28.33
N TRP A 54 -6.34 10.49 27.71
CA TRP A 54 -7.32 11.51 28.13
C TRP A 54 -7.87 11.26 29.52
N LEU A 55 -8.15 10.01 29.90
CA LEU A 55 -8.62 9.64 31.23
C LEU A 55 -7.56 9.90 32.29
N GLU A 56 -6.30 9.56 32.01
CA GLU A 56 -5.19 9.81 32.92
C GLU A 56 -4.88 11.30 33.10
N GLU A 57 -4.97 12.08 32.03
CA GLU A 57 -4.72 13.52 32.10
C GLU A 57 -5.82 14.30 32.82
N HIS A 58 -7.08 13.98 32.54
CA HIS A 58 -8.22 14.79 32.97
C HIS A 58 -9.00 14.20 34.14
N TYR A 59 -9.04 12.88 34.28
CA TYR A 59 -9.93 12.18 35.22
C TYR A 59 -9.24 11.24 36.19
N VAL A 60 -7.89 11.13 36.18
CA VAL A 60 -7.14 10.23 37.07
C VAL A 60 -7.47 10.44 38.55
N LYS A 61 -7.59 11.68 39.00
CA LYS A 61 -7.92 12.00 40.39
C LYS A 61 -9.33 11.54 40.77
N LEU A 62 -10.29 11.72 39.89
CA LEU A 62 -11.68 11.30 40.08
C LEU A 62 -11.81 9.78 40.09
N LEU A 63 -11.13 9.10 39.15
CA LEU A 63 -11.09 7.64 39.07
C LEU A 63 -10.42 7.03 40.30
N LYS A 64 -9.33 7.64 40.78
CA LYS A 64 -8.64 7.17 41.99
C LYS A 64 -9.54 7.27 43.22
N VAL A 65 -10.27 8.36 43.40
CA VAL A 65 -11.23 8.55 44.51
C VAL A 65 -12.39 7.55 44.39
N ALA A 66 -12.95 7.34 43.19
CA ALA A 66 -14.02 6.38 42.97
C ALA A 66 -13.58 4.94 43.29
N LEU A 67 -12.37 4.57 42.87
CA LEU A 67 -11.81 3.24 43.08
C LEU A 67 -11.45 2.99 44.56
N SER A 68 -10.87 4.01 45.23
CA SER A 68 -10.50 3.91 46.66
C SER A 68 -11.71 3.70 47.54
N LYS A 69 -12.87 4.23 47.19
CA LYS A 69 -14.14 4.01 47.92
C LYS A 69 -14.64 2.58 47.85
N GLU A 70 -14.39 1.89 46.74
CA GLU A 70 -14.90 0.52 46.50
C GLU A 70 -13.88 -0.58 46.89
N LEU A 71 -12.56 -0.35 46.72
CA LEU A 71 -11.51 -1.33 46.86
C LEU A 71 -10.42 -0.97 47.89
N GLY A 72 -10.56 0.23 48.56
CA GLY A 72 -9.59 0.71 49.55
C GLY A 72 -8.46 1.58 48.93
N GLU A 73 -7.63 2.18 49.84
CA GLU A 73 -6.60 3.17 49.44
C GLU A 73 -5.50 2.62 48.54
N ASP A 74 -5.19 1.33 48.62
CA ASP A 74 -4.19 0.69 47.77
C ASP A 74 -4.72 0.18 46.44
N ALA A 75 -5.95 0.58 46.05
CA ALA A 75 -6.59 0.13 44.82
C ALA A 75 -5.85 0.63 43.57
N LYS A 76 -5.65 -0.26 42.61
CA LYS A 76 -4.98 0.03 41.33
C LYS A 76 -5.95 -0.15 40.15
N LEU A 77 -5.89 0.81 39.23
CA LEU A 77 -6.59 0.73 37.94
C LEU A 77 -5.63 0.25 36.86
N VAL A 78 -6.03 -0.76 36.11
CA VAL A 78 -5.27 -1.31 35.00
C VAL A 78 -6.08 -1.12 33.71
N TYR A 79 -5.50 -0.45 32.75
CA TYR A 79 -6.15 -0.22 31.46
C TYR A 79 -5.79 -1.33 30.47
N ILE A 80 -6.81 -1.80 29.76
CA ILE A 80 -6.69 -2.77 28.67
C ILE A 80 -7.20 -2.07 27.41
N ILE A 81 -6.37 -1.89 26.39
CA ILE A 81 -6.76 -1.25 25.16
C ILE A 81 -7.34 -2.27 24.21
N LYS A 82 -8.57 -2.05 23.74
CA LYS A 82 -9.21 -2.85 22.69
C LYS A 82 -8.76 -2.33 21.33
N MET A 83 -7.76 -2.97 20.74
CA MET A 83 -7.44 -2.74 19.34
C MET A 83 -8.26 -3.72 18.49
N GLU A 84 -9.24 -3.22 17.77
CA GLU A 84 -9.95 -4.00 16.76
C GLU A 84 -9.04 -4.17 15.54
N ASN A 85 -8.43 -5.35 15.41
CA ASN A 85 -7.81 -5.76 14.16
C ASN A 85 -8.92 -6.00 13.12
N THR A 86 -9.08 -5.07 12.20
CA THR A 86 -10.06 -5.16 11.10
C THR A 86 -9.62 -6.19 10.03
N PHE A 87 -8.72 -7.11 10.35
CA PHE A 87 -8.13 -8.06 9.42
C PHE A 87 -8.38 -9.50 9.86
N GLY A 88 -9.37 -10.06 9.26
CA GLY A 88 -9.58 -11.49 9.01
C GLY A 88 -9.05 -12.49 10.01
N ASN A 89 -9.40 -12.38 11.26
CA ASN A 89 -9.69 -13.40 12.26
C ASN A 89 -10.20 -12.67 13.50
N ASN A 90 -11.42 -12.97 13.88
CA ASN A 90 -12.23 -12.27 14.88
C ASN A 90 -11.74 -12.43 16.33
N GLN A 91 -10.51 -12.05 16.65
CA GLN A 91 -10.10 -11.88 18.04
C GLN A 91 -9.51 -10.49 18.27
N PRO A 92 -10.08 -9.69 19.17
CA PRO A 92 -9.53 -8.40 19.54
C PRO A 92 -8.20 -8.57 20.28
N PHE A 93 -7.17 -7.86 19.84
CA PHE A 93 -5.91 -7.78 20.56
C PHE A 93 -6.08 -6.89 21.79
N THR A 94 -5.63 -7.37 22.94
CA THR A 94 -5.80 -6.68 24.22
C THR A 94 -4.46 -6.50 24.90
N GLU A 95 -4.00 -5.27 25.13
CA GLU A 95 -2.79 -4.96 25.87
C GLU A 95 -3.10 -4.37 27.25
N LYS A 96 -2.33 -4.80 28.28
CA LYS A 96 -2.48 -4.31 29.66
C LYS A 96 -1.44 -3.25 29.95
N ILE A 97 -1.89 -2.05 30.30
CA ILE A 97 -1.04 -0.95 30.71
C ILE A 97 -1.13 -0.79 32.24
N PRO A 98 -0.01 -0.85 32.99
CA PRO A 98 -0.03 -0.59 34.42
C PRO A 98 -0.25 0.91 34.68
N SER A 99 -1.14 1.24 35.60
CA SER A 99 -1.32 2.63 36.05
C SER A 99 -0.05 3.14 36.75
N SER A 100 0.39 4.33 36.40
CA SER A 100 1.57 4.93 37.02
C SER A 100 1.30 5.24 38.49
N ASN A 101 1.97 4.52 39.40
CA ASN A 101 2.04 4.90 40.80
C ASN A 101 3.05 6.04 40.94
N ASN A 102 2.61 7.24 41.14
CA ASN A 102 3.42 8.29 41.72
C ASN A 102 3.58 7.97 43.22
N SER A 103 4.56 7.19 43.57
CA SER A 103 5.07 7.12 44.95
C SER A 103 5.98 8.30 45.18
N SER A 104 5.46 9.26 45.93
CA SER A 104 6.25 10.27 46.62
C SER A 104 7.20 9.54 47.60
N SER A 105 8.50 9.62 47.44
CA SER A 105 9.42 9.42 48.53
C SER A 105 10.77 10.08 48.27
N ASN A 106 11.10 10.93 49.25
CA ASN A 106 12.39 11.28 49.80
C ASN A 106 13.37 12.10 48.94
N TYR A 107 13.35 13.38 49.28
CA TYR A 107 14.51 14.26 49.14
C TYR A 107 15.63 13.78 50.03
N GLN A 108 16.74 13.33 49.45
CA GLN A 108 18.05 13.47 50.10
C GLN A 108 18.96 14.27 49.18
N ASN A 109 19.37 15.40 49.71
CA ASN A 109 20.36 16.29 49.15
C ASN A 109 21.71 15.62 49.02
N VAL A 110 22.27 15.55 47.81
CA VAL A 110 23.73 15.56 47.63
C VAL A 110 24.06 16.52 46.48
N ALA A 111 24.94 17.45 46.78
CA ALA A 111 25.32 18.56 45.91
C ALA A 111 26.29 18.16 44.78
N THR A 112 26.21 18.97 43.74
CA THR A 112 27.25 19.37 42.77
C THR A 112 27.80 18.41 41.75
N SER A 113 27.35 18.59 40.51
CA SER A 113 28.24 19.06 39.44
C SER A 113 27.39 19.52 38.23
N VAL A 114 27.67 20.76 37.84
CA VAL A 114 27.01 21.48 36.75
C VAL A 114 27.52 20.90 35.42
N ASN A 115 26.71 20.10 34.76
CA ASN A 115 26.81 19.86 33.33
C ASN A 115 25.48 20.34 32.73
N LYS A 116 25.51 21.54 32.13
CA LYS A 116 24.41 22.06 31.31
C LYS A 116 24.21 21.15 30.10
N LYS A 117 23.42 20.13 30.24
CA LYS A 117 22.71 19.53 29.12
C LYS A 117 21.46 20.40 28.88
N ILE A 118 21.40 20.97 27.69
CA ILE A 118 20.19 21.59 27.14
C ILE A 118 19.05 20.60 27.33
N PRO A 119 17.93 20.98 27.97
CA PRO A 119 16.81 20.06 28.10
C PRO A 119 16.32 19.73 26.69
N GLU A 120 16.49 18.49 26.27
CA GLU A 120 15.71 17.94 25.17
C GLU A 120 14.25 18.21 25.50
N VAL A 121 13.59 19.00 24.66
CA VAL A 121 12.15 19.20 24.71
C VAL A 121 11.55 17.82 24.43
N LYS A 122 11.18 17.10 25.49
CA LYS A 122 10.51 15.80 25.38
C LYS A 122 9.22 16.05 24.61
N ASN A 123 9.13 15.44 23.45
CA ASN A 123 7.90 15.46 22.65
C ASN A 123 6.75 14.98 23.56
N PRO A 124 5.73 15.80 23.84
CA PRO A 124 4.64 15.46 24.76
C PRO A 124 3.81 14.27 24.29
N PHE A 125 4.04 13.79 23.07
CA PHE A 125 3.37 12.64 22.47
C PHE A 125 4.16 11.31 22.59
N ILE A 126 5.34 11.32 23.23
CA ILE A 126 6.09 10.08 23.50
C ILE A 126 5.85 9.70 24.96
N ILE A 127 5.08 8.65 25.18
CA ILE A 127 4.84 8.11 26.52
C ILE A 127 6.01 7.18 26.86
N PRO A 128 6.82 7.47 27.92
CA PRO A 128 7.84 6.55 28.37
C PRO A 128 7.16 5.31 28.97
N GLY A 129 7.37 4.14 28.40
CA GLY A 129 6.89 2.86 28.94
C GLY A 129 6.05 1.97 28.02
N ILE A 130 5.63 2.47 26.84
CA ILE A 130 5.00 1.61 25.84
C ILE A 130 6.08 1.12 24.87
N GLN A 131 6.83 0.14 25.30
CA GLN A 131 7.64 -0.69 24.38
C GLN A 131 6.78 -1.87 23.94
N ASN A 132 6.63 -2.00 22.61
CA ASN A 132 6.09 -3.15 21.89
C ASN A 132 4.57 -3.36 21.87
N VAL A 133 3.87 -2.49 21.16
CA VAL A 133 2.63 -2.92 20.51
C VAL A 133 3.04 -3.93 19.42
N LYS A 134 2.77 -5.22 19.60
CA LYS A 134 2.99 -6.24 18.56
C LYS A 134 1.98 -6.02 17.43
N ILE A 135 2.34 -5.13 16.49
CA ILE A 135 1.59 -4.94 15.25
C ILE A 135 2.01 -6.08 14.31
N GLU A 136 1.04 -6.83 13.79
CA GLU A 136 1.31 -7.80 12.75
C GLU A 136 1.85 -7.09 11.51
N SER A 137 3.03 -7.48 11.07
CA SER A 137 3.75 -6.80 9.98
C SER A 137 3.08 -6.95 8.61
N GLN A 138 2.15 -7.89 8.43
CA GLN A 138 1.49 -8.23 7.17
C GLN A 138 2.49 -8.62 6.05
N LEU A 139 3.72 -9.00 6.43
CA LEU A 139 4.75 -9.43 5.51
C LEU A 139 4.54 -10.87 5.06
N ASN A 140 4.83 -11.17 3.81
CA ASN A 140 4.82 -12.52 3.27
C ASN A 140 6.21 -13.16 3.48
N PRO A 141 6.35 -14.18 4.34
CA PRO A 141 7.65 -14.76 4.70
C PRO A 141 8.37 -15.45 3.52
N SER A 142 7.67 -15.73 2.43
CA SER A 142 8.30 -16.33 1.24
C SER A 142 9.07 -15.32 0.37
N TYR A 143 8.94 -14.03 0.61
CA TYR A 143 9.60 -12.98 -0.16
C TYR A 143 10.86 -12.50 0.57
N THR A 144 11.97 -13.18 0.36
CA THR A 144 13.28 -12.86 0.97
C THR A 144 14.27 -12.32 -0.05
N PHE A 145 15.38 -11.71 0.42
CA PHE A 145 16.48 -11.31 -0.45
C PHE A 145 17.17 -12.49 -1.15
N ASP A 146 17.17 -13.68 -0.55
CA ASP A 146 17.75 -14.89 -1.14
C ASP A 146 16.96 -15.35 -2.35
N ASN A 147 15.65 -15.08 -2.37
CA ASN A 147 14.76 -15.40 -3.48
C ASN A 147 14.66 -14.29 -4.52
N PHE A 148 15.16 -13.09 -4.18
CA PHE A 148 15.21 -11.95 -5.09
C PHE A 148 16.56 -11.92 -5.80
N LEU A 149 16.63 -12.57 -6.96
CA LEU A 149 17.86 -12.72 -7.70
C LEU A 149 18.35 -11.37 -8.25
N GLU A 150 19.64 -11.12 -8.04
CA GLU A 150 20.31 -9.93 -8.53
C GLU A 150 20.61 -10.05 -10.03
N GLY A 151 20.34 -8.99 -10.77
CA GLY A 151 20.71 -8.77 -12.14
C GLY A 151 20.96 -7.29 -12.39
N ASP A 152 21.47 -6.93 -13.55
CA ASP A 152 21.76 -5.51 -13.87
C ASP A 152 20.50 -4.64 -13.78
N SER A 153 19.33 -5.22 -14.14
CA SER A 153 18.02 -4.56 -14.15
C SER A 153 17.49 -4.17 -12.76
N ASN A 154 18.00 -4.75 -11.67
CA ASN A 154 17.49 -4.54 -10.32
C ASN A 154 18.58 -4.27 -9.27
N ARG A 155 19.86 -4.27 -9.64
CA ARG A 155 21.01 -4.14 -8.73
C ARG A 155 20.92 -2.90 -7.84
N LEU A 156 20.60 -1.75 -8.41
CA LEU A 156 20.46 -0.51 -7.63
C LEU A 156 19.38 -0.62 -6.55
N ALA A 157 18.20 -1.09 -6.94
CA ALA A 157 17.07 -1.20 -6.03
C ALA A 157 17.33 -2.24 -4.92
N ARG A 158 17.93 -3.39 -5.27
CA ARG A 158 18.30 -4.44 -4.32
C ARG A 158 19.35 -3.95 -3.31
N ASN A 159 20.41 -3.32 -3.76
CA ASN A 159 21.46 -2.82 -2.88
C ASN A 159 20.97 -1.66 -1.99
N ALA A 160 20.12 -0.78 -2.52
CA ALA A 160 19.45 0.24 -1.73
C ALA A 160 18.55 -0.39 -0.64
N GLY A 161 17.81 -1.44 -1.00
CA GLY A 161 17.00 -2.21 -0.06
C GLY A 161 17.81 -2.82 1.06
N ILE A 162 18.95 -3.45 0.76
CA ILE A 162 19.88 -4.02 1.75
C ILE A 162 20.46 -2.91 2.66
N ALA A 163 20.84 -1.77 2.09
CA ALA A 163 21.33 -0.63 2.88
C ALA A 163 20.28 -0.10 3.86
N VAL A 164 19.01 0.01 3.41
CA VAL A 164 17.88 0.40 4.25
C VAL A 164 17.62 -0.66 5.33
N ALA A 165 17.67 -1.95 4.97
CA ALA A 165 17.47 -3.03 5.93
C ALA A 165 18.56 -3.08 7.01
N ASN A 166 19.79 -2.74 6.67
CA ASN A 166 20.90 -2.66 7.63
C ASN A 166 20.82 -1.45 8.56
N LYS A 167 20.23 -0.34 8.14
CA LYS A 167 20.11 0.88 8.95
C LYS A 167 18.80 1.64 8.63
N PRO A 168 17.65 1.13 9.08
CA PRO A 168 16.36 1.75 8.79
C PRO A 168 16.26 3.16 9.37
N GLY A 169 15.87 4.14 8.55
CA GLY A 169 15.79 5.56 8.92
C GLY A 169 17.12 6.27 9.10
N GLY A 170 18.24 5.56 9.05
CA GLY A 170 19.58 6.11 9.23
C GLY A 170 20.37 6.29 7.93
N THR A 171 19.77 6.02 6.78
CA THR A 171 20.34 6.26 5.46
C THR A 171 19.69 7.48 4.80
N SER A 172 20.35 8.05 3.77
CA SER A 172 19.73 9.08 2.91
C SER A 172 18.63 8.53 1.99
N PHE A 173 18.37 7.21 2.05
CA PHE A 173 17.33 6.53 1.25
C PHE A 173 15.98 6.52 1.98
N ASN A 174 15.55 7.67 2.47
CA ASN A 174 14.28 7.83 3.15
C ASN A 174 13.49 9.03 2.56
N PRO A 175 12.39 8.78 1.82
CA PRO A 175 11.84 7.48 1.48
C PRO A 175 12.68 6.69 0.48
N LEU A 176 12.54 5.37 0.47
CA LEU A 176 12.96 4.51 -0.64
C LEU A 176 11.74 4.26 -1.53
N LEU A 177 11.74 4.79 -2.74
CA LEU A 177 10.71 4.52 -3.74
C LEU A 177 11.22 3.50 -4.75
N ILE A 178 10.57 2.36 -4.84
CA ILE A 178 10.85 1.31 -5.83
C ILE A 178 9.78 1.40 -6.91
N PHE A 179 10.17 1.69 -8.15
CA PHE A 179 9.22 1.81 -9.23
C PHE A 179 9.62 0.98 -10.46
N GLY A 180 8.67 0.72 -11.35
CA GLY A 180 8.90 -0.06 -12.56
C GLY A 180 7.64 -0.76 -13.04
N GLY A 181 7.69 -1.43 -14.17
CA GLY A 181 6.56 -2.12 -14.78
C GLY A 181 5.89 -3.15 -13.86
N VAL A 182 4.69 -3.58 -14.22
CA VAL A 182 3.94 -4.61 -13.48
C VAL A 182 4.70 -5.94 -13.54
N GLY A 183 4.75 -6.67 -12.40
CA GLY A 183 5.34 -8.01 -12.34
C GLY A 183 6.87 -8.07 -12.35
N LEU A 184 7.58 -6.96 -12.07
CA LEU A 184 9.05 -6.90 -11.99
C LEU A 184 9.62 -7.17 -10.59
N GLY A 185 8.79 -7.49 -9.60
CA GLY A 185 9.26 -7.85 -8.26
C GLY A 185 9.29 -6.71 -7.23
N LYS A 186 8.62 -5.56 -7.48
CA LYS A 186 8.55 -4.43 -6.53
C LYS A 186 8.05 -4.85 -5.16
N THR A 187 6.89 -5.51 -5.12
CA THR A 187 6.29 -6.03 -3.90
C THR A 187 7.21 -7.04 -3.22
N HIS A 188 7.86 -7.94 -3.98
CA HIS A 188 8.82 -8.90 -3.45
C HIS A 188 9.98 -8.18 -2.72
N LEU A 189 10.61 -7.21 -3.38
CA LEU A 189 11.72 -6.46 -2.79
C LEU A 189 11.28 -5.68 -1.55
N ALA A 190 10.09 -5.06 -1.58
CA ALA A 190 9.55 -4.35 -0.43
C ALA A 190 9.32 -5.27 0.79
N HIS A 191 8.79 -6.47 0.57
CA HIS A 191 8.66 -7.49 1.61
C HIS A 191 10.03 -7.99 2.11
N SER A 192 10.98 -8.24 1.20
CA SER A 192 12.34 -8.69 1.57
C SER A 192 13.02 -7.71 2.52
N ILE A 193 12.90 -6.40 2.23
CA ILE A 193 13.43 -5.35 3.11
C ILE A 193 12.75 -5.40 4.48
N GLY A 194 11.43 -5.51 4.51
CA GLY A 194 10.67 -5.54 5.77
C GLY A 194 11.00 -6.76 6.63
N ILE A 195 11.18 -7.94 6.02
CA ILE A 195 11.56 -9.19 6.71
C ILE A 195 12.96 -9.06 7.29
N ASP A 196 13.94 -8.63 6.49
CA ASP A 196 15.33 -8.48 6.92
C ASP A 196 15.47 -7.45 8.06
N ILE A 197 14.69 -6.34 8.03
CA ILE A 197 14.61 -5.40 9.14
C ILE A 197 14.07 -6.07 10.40
N LYS A 198 13.00 -6.85 10.28
CA LYS A 198 12.36 -7.49 11.42
C LYS A 198 13.24 -8.55 12.06
N ASP A 199 14.03 -9.26 11.26
CA ASP A 199 14.97 -10.26 11.72
C ASP A 199 16.18 -9.62 12.44
N LYS A 200 16.68 -8.49 11.93
CA LYS A 200 17.80 -7.74 12.51
C LYS A 200 17.41 -6.88 13.72
N TYR A 201 16.18 -6.35 13.72
CA TYR A 201 15.66 -5.42 14.70
C TYR A 201 14.27 -5.86 15.18
N PRO A 202 14.16 -6.93 15.98
CA PRO A 202 12.87 -7.48 16.43
C PRO A 202 12.01 -6.50 17.23
N GLU A 203 12.64 -5.49 17.84
CA GLU A 203 11.98 -4.44 18.61
C GLU A 203 11.30 -3.39 17.73
N ARG A 204 11.66 -3.30 16.45
CA ARG A 204 11.06 -2.32 15.54
C ARG A 204 9.72 -2.77 14.99
N THR A 205 8.79 -1.86 14.96
CA THR A 205 7.47 -2.08 14.39
C THR A 205 7.51 -1.88 12.88
N VAL A 206 7.44 -2.97 12.12
CA VAL A 206 7.37 -2.96 10.66
C VAL A 206 5.95 -3.24 10.21
N LEU A 207 5.38 -2.39 9.35
CA LEU A 207 4.05 -2.59 8.76
C LEU A 207 4.12 -2.50 7.24
N TYR A 208 3.62 -3.53 6.58
CA TYR A 208 3.32 -3.53 5.15
C TYR A 208 1.83 -3.30 4.91
N ILE A 209 1.50 -2.44 3.96
CA ILE A 209 0.12 -2.17 3.55
C ILE A 209 0.07 -1.76 2.08
N THR A 210 -0.99 -2.11 1.36
CA THR A 210 -1.25 -1.55 0.03
C THR A 210 -1.94 -0.18 0.15
N ALA A 211 -1.68 0.74 -0.78
CA ALA A 211 -2.32 2.06 -0.79
C ALA A 211 -3.86 1.97 -0.89
N GLU A 212 -4.37 0.92 -1.52
CA GLU A 212 -5.80 0.64 -1.57
C GLU A 212 -6.36 0.31 -0.18
N LYS A 213 -5.71 -0.61 0.55
CA LYS A 213 -6.08 -1.02 1.90
C LYS A 213 -5.97 0.15 2.89
N PHE A 214 -4.90 0.95 2.79
CA PHE A 214 -4.75 2.20 3.53
C PHE A 214 -5.95 3.15 3.31
N THR A 215 -6.35 3.31 2.05
CA THR A 215 -7.51 4.15 1.69
C THR A 215 -8.81 3.61 2.31
N GLN A 216 -9.04 2.30 2.24
CA GLN A 216 -10.23 1.67 2.83
C GLN A 216 -10.29 1.87 4.35
N GLN A 217 -9.18 1.64 5.04
CA GLN A 217 -9.07 1.87 6.49
C GLN A 217 -9.34 3.33 6.86
N TYR A 218 -8.79 4.28 6.08
CA TYR A 218 -9.04 5.70 6.32
C TYR A 218 -10.52 6.07 6.15
N ILE A 219 -11.18 5.57 5.10
CA ILE A 219 -12.61 5.78 4.88
C ILE A 219 -13.44 5.21 6.04
N GLU A 220 -13.10 4.02 6.53
CA GLU A 220 -13.76 3.42 7.69
C GLU A 220 -13.53 4.23 8.97
N ALA A 221 -12.32 4.72 9.19
CA ALA A 221 -12.00 5.57 10.33
C ALA A 221 -12.82 6.87 10.32
N ILE A 222 -13.01 7.49 9.14
CA ILE A 222 -13.87 8.67 9.00
C ILE A 222 -15.33 8.31 9.33
N LYS A 223 -15.87 7.22 8.78
CA LYS A 223 -17.26 6.78 9.04
C LYS A 223 -17.52 6.50 10.52
N LYS A 224 -16.51 6.00 11.24
CA LYS A 224 -16.56 5.71 12.67
C LYS A 224 -16.16 6.89 13.57
N ASN A 225 -15.83 8.05 12.98
CA ASN A 225 -15.32 9.26 13.65
C ASN A 225 -14.01 9.03 14.43
N ASN A 226 -13.18 8.07 14.01
CA ASN A 226 -11.92 7.65 14.63
C ASN A 226 -10.69 8.10 13.81
N ARG A 227 -10.75 9.26 13.16
CA ARG A 227 -9.67 9.77 12.31
C ARG A 227 -8.34 9.92 13.08
N ASN A 228 -8.41 10.40 14.32
CA ASN A 228 -7.22 10.63 15.13
C ASN A 228 -6.53 9.31 15.52
N ASP A 229 -7.31 8.29 15.90
CA ASP A 229 -6.76 6.96 16.23
C ASP A 229 -6.07 6.34 15.02
N PHE A 230 -6.64 6.52 13.83
CA PHE A 230 -6.01 6.08 12.58
C PHE A 230 -4.65 6.75 12.36
N ILE A 231 -4.56 8.07 12.54
CA ILE A 231 -3.30 8.81 12.37
C ILE A 231 -2.28 8.35 13.43
N HIS A 232 -2.69 8.26 14.69
CA HIS A 232 -1.81 7.81 15.77
C HIS A 232 -1.29 6.38 15.56
N PHE A 233 -2.13 5.47 15.08
CA PHE A 233 -1.70 4.11 14.75
C PHE A 233 -0.53 4.10 13.76
N TYR A 234 -0.60 4.90 12.69
CA TYR A 234 0.49 4.97 11.73
C TYR A 234 1.72 5.73 12.25
N GLN A 235 1.54 6.64 13.18
CA GLN A 235 2.63 7.41 13.78
C GLN A 235 3.53 6.59 14.71
N ILE A 236 3.06 5.49 15.29
CA ILE A 236 3.89 4.63 16.15
C ILE A 236 4.77 3.65 15.36
N ILE A 237 4.52 3.46 14.08
CA ILE A 237 5.26 2.53 13.21
C ILE A 237 6.69 3.04 12.98
N ASP A 238 7.69 2.16 13.04
CA ASP A 238 9.08 2.50 12.79
C ASP A 238 9.48 2.35 11.33
N VAL A 239 8.88 1.38 10.64
CA VAL A 239 9.09 1.13 9.21
C VAL A 239 7.75 0.93 8.53
N LEU A 240 7.36 1.90 7.70
CA LEU A 240 6.13 1.84 6.94
C LEU A 240 6.42 1.51 5.48
N ILE A 241 5.87 0.39 5.02
CA ILE A 241 5.95 -0.07 3.62
C ILE A 241 4.58 0.12 2.99
N VAL A 242 4.49 1.00 1.97
CA VAL A 242 3.23 1.23 1.24
C VAL A 242 3.39 0.79 -0.20
N ASP A 243 2.67 -0.27 -0.54
CA ASP A 243 2.69 -0.87 -1.87
C ASP A 243 1.68 -0.19 -2.79
N ASP A 244 2.08 -0.01 -4.05
CA ASP A 244 1.22 0.53 -5.12
C ASP A 244 0.65 1.92 -4.83
N VAL A 245 1.51 2.89 -4.48
CA VAL A 245 1.10 4.27 -4.12
C VAL A 245 0.36 5.01 -5.25
N GLN A 246 0.43 4.57 -6.50
CA GLN A 246 -0.36 5.12 -7.59
C GLN A 246 -1.88 5.02 -7.34
N PHE A 247 -2.34 4.09 -6.51
CA PHE A 247 -3.75 3.98 -6.12
C PHE A 247 -4.24 5.09 -5.16
N LEU A 248 -3.35 5.98 -4.69
CA LEU A 248 -3.74 7.22 -4.01
C LEU A 248 -4.25 8.28 -4.99
N SER A 249 -4.01 8.12 -6.31
CA SER A 249 -4.43 9.05 -7.36
C SER A 249 -5.91 9.39 -7.28
N GLY A 250 -6.25 10.68 -7.40
CA GLY A 250 -7.64 11.18 -7.37
C GLY A 250 -8.32 11.15 -6.00
N LYS A 251 -7.65 10.76 -4.91
CA LYS A 251 -8.21 10.62 -3.55
C LYS A 251 -7.67 11.69 -2.60
N SER A 252 -8.02 12.95 -2.82
CA SER A 252 -7.45 14.12 -2.10
C SER A 252 -7.44 13.98 -0.57
N GLY A 253 -8.55 13.55 0.04
CA GLY A 253 -8.62 13.36 1.50
C GLY A 253 -7.67 12.28 2.02
N THR A 254 -7.44 11.20 1.25
CA THR A 254 -6.48 10.15 1.60
C THR A 254 -5.04 10.64 1.39
N GLN A 255 -4.79 11.41 0.34
CA GLN A 255 -3.48 12.01 0.07
C GLN A 255 -3.09 12.98 1.18
N ASP A 256 -4.03 13.77 1.68
CA ASP A 256 -3.81 14.72 2.78
C ASP A 256 -3.37 14.00 4.07
N VAL A 257 -4.13 12.99 4.51
CA VAL A 257 -3.77 12.25 5.72
C VAL A 257 -2.47 11.47 5.54
N PHE A 258 -2.24 10.89 4.36
CA PHE A 258 -0.98 10.21 4.07
C PHE A 258 0.22 11.16 4.12
N PHE A 259 0.07 12.40 3.61
CA PHE A 259 1.08 13.43 3.71
C PHE A 259 1.43 13.78 5.17
N HIS A 260 0.45 13.89 6.05
CA HIS A 260 0.68 14.14 7.47
C HIS A 260 1.41 12.99 8.16
N ILE A 261 1.01 11.74 7.90
CA ILE A 261 1.67 10.55 8.43
C ILE A 261 3.11 10.47 7.91
N PHE A 262 3.30 10.63 6.60
CA PHE A 262 4.63 10.63 5.98
C PHE A 262 5.58 11.65 6.63
N ASN A 263 5.15 12.89 6.78
CA ASN A 263 5.97 13.94 7.40
C ASN A 263 6.33 13.57 8.83
N HIS A 264 5.39 13.07 9.61
CA HIS A 264 5.65 12.65 10.99
C HIS A 264 6.71 11.55 11.04
N LEU A 265 6.56 10.50 10.23
CA LEU A 265 7.52 9.39 10.19
C LEU A 265 8.90 9.87 9.77
N HIS A 266 8.98 10.65 8.70
CA HIS A 266 10.24 11.15 8.17
C HIS A 266 10.97 12.08 9.17
N GLN A 267 10.26 13.01 9.82
CA GLN A 267 10.83 13.93 10.82
C GLN A 267 11.35 13.20 12.08
N ASN A 268 10.76 12.06 12.42
CA ASN A 268 11.19 11.23 13.55
C ASN A 268 12.23 10.17 13.16
N GLY A 269 12.83 10.25 11.98
CA GLY A 269 13.86 9.31 11.54
C GLY A 269 13.33 7.89 11.30
N LYS A 270 12.03 7.73 11.10
CA LYS A 270 11.38 6.46 10.79
C LYS A 270 11.44 6.19 9.29
N GLN A 271 11.61 4.93 8.90
CA GLN A 271 11.77 4.56 7.50
C GLN A 271 10.44 4.48 6.76
N VAL A 272 10.39 5.07 5.58
CA VAL A 272 9.27 4.90 4.64
C VAL A 272 9.78 4.23 3.37
N ILE A 273 9.07 3.18 2.93
CA ILE A 273 9.34 2.44 1.68
C ILE A 273 8.06 2.48 0.86
N LEU A 274 8.18 2.85 -0.39
CA LEU A 274 7.06 3.01 -1.31
C LEU A 274 7.30 2.18 -2.55
N THR A 275 6.24 1.61 -3.12
CA THR A 275 6.31 1.01 -4.45
C THR A 275 5.33 1.66 -5.42
N SER A 276 5.64 1.65 -6.70
CA SER A 276 4.76 2.18 -7.74
C SER A 276 4.99 1.52 -9.10
N ASP A 277 3.94 1.42 -9.91
CA ASP A 277 4.06 1.02 -11.31
C ASP A 277 4.58 2.14 -12.22
N LYS A 278 4.62 3.38 -11.72
CA LYS A 278 5.01 4.57 -12.48
C LYS A 278 6.11 5.35 -11.76
N ALA A 279 6.97 5.99 -12.53
CA ALA A 279 7.90 6.98 -11.97
C ALA A 279 7.12 8.16 -11.35
N PRO A 280 7.66 8.85 -10.32
CA PRO A 280 6.98 9.99 -9.71
C PRO A 280 6.62 11.12 -10.68
N VAL A 281 7.38 11.25 -11.78
CA VAL A 281 7.12 12.26 -12.82
C VAL A 281 5.90 11.94 -13.68
N ASP A 282 5.53 10.66 -13.76
CA ASP A 282 4.43 10.14 -14.58
C ASP A 282 3.15 9.90 -13.76
N MET A 283 3.18 10.15 -12.47
CA MET A 283 2.01 10.01 -11.61
C MET A 283 1.05 11.18 -11.83
N GLN A 284 -0.15 10.89 -12.30
CA GLN A 284 -1.22 11.85 -12.49
C GLN A 284 -2.16 11.89 -11.29
N ASP A 285 -2.82 13.03 -11.04
CA ASP A 285 -3.81 13.24 -9.97
C ASP A 285 -3.27 12.96 -8.54
N ILE A 286 -1.97 13.12 -8.35
CA ILE A 286 -1.32 13.16 -7.03
C ILE A 286 -0.85 14.59 -6.76
N GLU A 287 -1.10 15.07 -5.56
CA GLU A 287 -0.74 16.43 -5.15
C GLU A 287 0.77 16.66 -5.23
N LEU A 288 1.19 17.84 -5.73
CA LEU A 288 2.60 18.20 -5.92
C LEU A 288 3.43 18.10 -4.63
N ARG A 289 2.83 18.43 -3.48
CA ARG A 289 3.49 18.30 -2.18
C ARG A 289 3.85 16.86 -1.85
N LEU A 290 2.98 15.89 -2.21
CA LEU A 290 3.21 14.47 -1.97
C LEU A 290 4.24 13.91 -2.96
N LEU A 291 4.14 14.30 -4.25
CA LEU A 291 5.14 13.96 -5.26
C LEU A 291 6.54 14.45 -4.89
N SER A 292 6.64 15.67 -4.33
CA SER A 292 7.91 16.21 -3.82
C SER A 292 8.50 15.33 -2.71
N ARG A 293 7.64 14.80 -1.83
CA ARG A 293 8.07 13.87 -0.77
C ARG A 293 8.54 12.53 -1.32
N PHE A 294 7.86 11.98 -2.32
CA PHE A 294 8.27 10.73 -2.96
C PHE A 294 9.65 10.83 -3.62
N LYS A 295 9.99 12.01 -4.14
CA LYS A 295 11.29 12.30 -4.78
C LYS A 295 12.41 12.67 -3.80
N TRP A 296 12.11 12.86 -2.52
CA TRP A 296 13.10 13.39 -1.55
C TRP A 296 14.26 12.43 -1.31
N GLY A 297 13.99 11.13 -1.16
CA GLY A 297 15.01 10.11 -0.92
C GLY A 297 15.53 9.49 -2.23
N LEU A 298 15.64 8.17 -2.25
CA LEU A 298 16.08 7.44 -3.43
C LEU A 298 14.89 6.86 -4.19
N SER A 299 14.81 7.15 -5.49
CA SER A 299 13.90 6.47 -6.43
C SER A 299 14.70 5.46 -7.25
N ALA A 300 14.44 4.18 -7.05
CA ALA A 300 15.12 3.08 -7.71
C ALA A 300 14.18 2.36 -8.69
N GLU A 301 14.58 2.29 -9.94
CA GLU A 301 13.83 1.64 -11.01
C GLU A 301 14.13 0.15 -11.06
N LEU A 302 13.08 -0.67 -11.22
CA LEU A 302 13.17 -2.06 -11.64
C LEU A 302 12.84 -2.16 -13.12
N GLN A 303 13.81 -2.67 -13.90
CA GLN A 303 13.67 -2.87 -15.33
C GLN A 303 13.40 -4.35 -15.66
N ASN A 304 13.05 -4.62 -16.91
CA ASN A 304 12.89 -6.00 -17.38
C ASN A 304 14.22 -6.77 -17.25
N PRO A 305 14.21 -7.97 -16.66
CA PRO A 305 15.41 -8.77 -16.53
C PRO A 305 15.98 -9.17 -17.89
N ASP A 306 17.30 -9.22 -17.99
CA ASP A 306 18.01 -9.76 -19.16
C ASP A 306 17.82 -11.28 -19.29
N PHE A 307 18.35 -11.87 -20.34
CA PHE A 307 18.17 -13.30 -20.60
C PHE A 307 18.76 -14.17 -19.49
N GLU A 308 19.96 -13.85 -19.02
CA GLU A 308 20.67 -14.63 -18.00
C GLU A 308 19.95 -14.56 -16.65
N THR A 309 19.46 -13.39 -16.28
CA THR A 309 18.66 -13.21 -15.08
C THR A 309 17.35 -13.99 -15.17
N ARG A 310 16.67 -14.01 -16.35
CA ARG A 310 15.45 -14.81 -16.54
C ARG A 310 15.71 -16.31 -16.39
N VAL A 311 16.76 -16.84 -16.99
CA VAL A 311 17.18 -18.25 -16.84
C VAL A 311 17.45 -18.58 -15.37
N SER A 312 18.16 -17.68 -14.67
CA SER A 312 18.46 -17.86 -13.24
C SER A 312 17.20 -17.86 -12.37
N ILE A 313 16.23 -16.97 -12.67
CA ILE A 313 14.91 -16.94 -11.98
C ILE A 313 14.17 -18.27 -12.18
N LEU A 314 14.13 -18.77 -13.42
CA LEU A 314 13.48 -20.04 -13.75
C LEU A 314 14.13 -21.21 -13.02
N ASN A 315 15.46 -21.31 -13.05
CA ASN A 315 16.21 -22.36 -12.38
C ASN A 315 15.99 -22.35 -10.86
N ASN A 316 16.04 -21.16 -10.23
CA ASN A 316 15.77 -21.04 -8.81
C ASN A 316 14.35 -21.47 -8.46
N LYS A 317 13.37 -21.08 -9.27
CA LYS A 317 11.97 -21.49 -9.08
C LYS A 317 11.80 -23.00 -9.19
N LEU A 318 12.36 -23.61 -10.23
CA LEU A 318 12.31 -25.06 -10.45
C LEU A 318 12.98 -25.84 -9.32
N TYR A 319 14.16 -25.37 -8.88
CA TYR A 319 14.88 -25.97 -7.76
C TYR A 319 14.03 -25.96 -6.47
N ARG A 320 13.38 -24.84 -6.17
CA ARG A 320 12.52 -24.73 -5.00
C ARG A 320 11.25 -25.57 -5.08
N ASP A 321 10.69 -25.71 -6.27
CA ASP A 321 9.50 -26.53 -6.51
C ASP A 321 9.85 -28.03 -6.66
N GLY A 322 11.16 -28.41 -6.63
CA GLY A 322 11.65 -29.79 -6.76
C GLY A 322 11.38 -30.41 -8.13
N VAL A 323 11.31 -29.58 -9.18
CA VAL A 323 10.99 -30.01 -10.55
C VAL A 323 12.23 -29.95 -11.43
N ASN A 324 12.53 -31.05 -12.12
CA ASN A 324 13.56 -31.07 -13.16
C ASN A 324 12.97 -30.76 -14.53
N MET A 325 13.59 -29.83 -15.24
CA MET A 325 13.21 -29.44 -16.60
C MET A 325 14.49 -29.36 -17.46
N SER A 326 14.40 -29.75 -18.74
CA SER A 326 15.55 -29.68 -19.61
C SER A 326 15.96 -28.23 -19.87
N GLU A 327 17.26 -27.96 -19.98
CA GLU A 327 17.82 -26.64 -20.28
C GLU A 327 17.22 -26.04 -21.56
N GLU A 328 16.96 -26.89 -22.57
CA GLU A 328 16.34 -26.48 -23.83
C GLU A 328 14.95 -25.86 -23.65
N VAL A 329 14.16 -26.39 -22.72
CA VAL A 329 12.82 -25.83 -22.38
C VAL A 329 12.96 -24.54 -21.59
N ILE A 330 13.88 -24.48 -20.62
CA ILE A 330 14.15 -23.29 -19.82
C ILE A 330 14.57 -22.13 -20.71
N ASP A 331 15.54 -22.37 -21.59
CA ASP A 331 16.03 -21.41 -22.56
C ASP A 331 14.94 -20.92 -23.50
N TYR A 332 14.10 -21.84 -23.99
CA TYR A 332 12.99 -21.50 -24.85
C TYR A 332 11.99 -20.56 -24.15
N VAL A 333 11.60 -20.87 -22.91
CA VAL A 333 10.70 -20.02 -22.09
C VAL A 333 11.33 -18.67 -21.84
N ALA A 334 12.59 -18.63 -21.36
CA ALA A 334 13.32 -17.40 -21.07
C ALA A 334 13.52 -16.50 -22.31
N LYS A 335 13.71 -17.10 -23.49
CA LYS A 335 13.92 -16.37 -24.76
C LYS A 335 12.65 -15.71 -25.28
N ASN A 336 11.50 -16.36 -25.08
CA ASN A 336 10.22 -15.93 -25.66
C ASN A 336 9.38 -15.05 -24.72
N ILE A 337 9.46 -15.25 -23.40
CA ILE A 337 8.77 -14.42 -22.40
C ILE A 337 9.74 -13.36 -21.88
N LYS A 338 9.60 -12.11 -22.38
CA LYS A 338 10.48 -10.99 -22.07
C LYS A 338 9.80 -9.88 -21.28
N THR A 339 8.53 -10.02 -21.02
CA THR A 339 7.65 -8.96 -20.53
C THR A 339 7.85 -8.68 -19.04
N ASN A 340 7.73 -9.70 -18.20
CA ASN A 340 7.88 -9.56 -16.74
C ASN A 340 8.07 -10.92 -16.06
N VAL A 341 8.54 -10.89 -14.81
CA VAL A 341 8.83 -12.10 -14.02
C VAL A 341 7.55 -12.87 -13.69
N ARG A 342 6.42 -12.18 -13.46
CA ARG A 342 5.15 -12.84 -13.14
C ARG A 342 4.65 -13.73 -14.27
N GLU A 343 4.78 -13.30 -15.53
CA GLU A 343 4.42 -14.12 -16.68
C GLU A 343 5.39 -15.28 -16.89
N LEU A 344 6.68 -15.04 -16.60
CA LEU A 344 7.71 -16.05 -16.66
C LEU A 344 7.42 -17.19 -15.67
N GLU A 345 7.11 -16.86 -14.42
CA GLU A 345 6.71 -17.82 -13.39
C GLU A 345 5.37 -18.51 -13.72
N GLY A 346 4.41 -17.74 -14.24
CA GLY A 346 3.11 -18.29 -14.67
C GLY A 346 3.21 -19.33 -15.77
N ALA A 347 4.13 -19.13 -16.71
CA ALA A 347 4.39 -20.12 -17.78
C ALA A 347 4.96 -21.43 -17.21
N ILE A 348 5.92 -21.35 -16.28
CA ILE A 348 6.48 -22.54 -15.60
C ILE A 348 5.39 -23.27 -14.80
N ILE A 349 4.59 -22.56 -14.02
CA ILE A 349 3.48 -23.16 -13.26
C ILE A 349 2.51 -23.88 -14.20
N SER A 350 2.20 -23.28 -15.36
CA SER A 350 1.33 -23.88 -16.36
C SER A 350 1.93 -25.10 -17.00
N LEU A 351 3.24 -25.11 -17.27
CA LEU A 351 3.99 -26.27 -17.78
C LEU A 351 3.93 -27.44 -16.79
N ILE A 352 4.26 -27.17 -15.52
CA ILE A 352 4.25 -28.18 -14.45
C ILE A 352 2.84 -28.75 -14.27
N ALA A 353 1.82 -27.89 -14.23
CA ALA A 353 0.43 -28.31 -14.08
C ALA A 353 -0.04 -29.21 -15.24
N GLN A 354 0.22 -28.82 -16.49
CA GLN A 354 -0.17 -29.64 -17.65
C GLN A 354 0.58 -30.97 -17.72
N ALA A 355 1.86 -30.99 -17.40
CA ALA A 355 2.64 -32.22 -17.34
C ALA A 355 2.10 -33.17 -16.26
N SER A 356 1.84 -32.63 -15.07
CA SER A 356 1.31 -33.40 -13.93
C SER A 356 -0.09 -33.99 -14.22
N PHE A 357 -1.01 -33.16 -14.70
CA PHE A 357 -2.39 -33.60 -14.98
C PHE A 357 -2.48 -34.62 -16.12
N ASN A 358 -1.63 -34.47 -17.16
CA ASN A 358 -1.63 -35.39 -18.31
C ASN A 358 -0.67 -36.58 -18.14
N ARG A 359 0.07 -36.64 -17.00
CA ARG A 359 1.10 -37.65 -16.74
C ARG A 359 2.12 -37.76 -17.91
N LYS A 360 2.50 -36.60 -18.46
CA LYS A 360 3.45 -36.50 -19.58
C LYS A 360 4.69 -35.74 -19.12
N GLU A 361 5.82 -36.07 -19.70
CA GLU A 361 7.06 -35.31 -19.52
C GLU A 361 6.94 -33.90 -20.09
N ILE A 362 7.69 -32.97 -19.50
CA ILE A 362 7.76 -31.61 -19.98
C ILE A 362 8.67 -31.58 -21.22
N THR A 363 8.06 -31.49 -22.39
CA THR A 363 8.74 -31.48 -23.68
C THR A 363 8.78 -30.06 -24.27
N LEU A 364 9.72 -29.83 -25.20
CA LEU A 364 9.80 -28.57 -25.93
C LEU A 364 8.54 -28.25 -26.73
N SER A 365 7.83 -29.27 -27.24
CA SER A 365 6.56 -29.06 -27.92
C SER A 365 5.46 -28.54 -27.02
N LEU A 366 5.37 -29.05 -25.79
CA LEU A 366 4.46 -28.53 -24.76
C LEU A 366 4.83 -27.10 -24.36
N ALA A 367 6.13 -26.81 -24.22
CA ALA A 367 6.59 -25.46 -23.93
C ALA A 367 6.20 -24.46 -25.02
N LYS A 368 6.33 -24.84 -26.29
CA LYS A 368 5.90 -24.01 -27.43
C LYS A 368 4.42 -23.67 -27.36
N GLU A 369 3.57 -24.68 -27.13
CA GLU A 369 2.12 -24.48 -27.03
C GLU A 369 1.73 -23.52 -25.90
N ILE A 370 2.35 -23.66 -24.72
CA ILE A 370 2.03 -22.82 -23.56
C ILE A 370 2.57 -21.41 -23.75
N VAL A 371 3.83 -21.27 -24.14
CA VAL A 371 4.45 -19.96 -24.37
C VAL A 371 3.67 -19.16 -25.41
N GLU A 372 3.18 -19.80 -26.48
CA GLU A 372 2.33 -19.11 -27.44
C GLU A 372 1.05 -18.54 -26.81
N LYS A 373 0.44 -19.24 -25.85
CA LYS A 373 -0.74 -18.72 -25.13
C LYS A 373 -0.39 -17.50 -24.29
N PHE A 374 0.77 -17.50 -23.62
CA PHE A 374 1.26 -16.34 -22.85
C PHE A 374 1.61 -15.17 -23.77
N VAL A 375 2.37 -15.41 -24.83
CA VAL A 375 2.77 -14.37 -25.79
C VAL A 375 1.57 -13.81 -26.57
N LYS A 376 0.60 -14.66 -26.95
CA LYS A 376 -0.63 -14.21 -27.63
C LYS A 376 -1.57 -13.45 -26.68
N ASN A 377 -1.59 -13.80 -25.39
CA ASN A 377 -2.38 -13.09 -24.39
C ASN A 377 -1.73 -11.77 -23.93
N THR A 378 -0.46 -11.58 -24.16
CA THR A 378 0.21 -10.27 -24.10
C THR A 378 -0.18 -9.45 -25.34
N LYS A 379 -1.48 -9.37 -25.65
CA LYS A 379 -1.99 -8.36 -26.59
C LYS A 379 -1.46 -7.03 -26.09
N ARG A 380 -0.61 -6.39 -26.90
CA ARG A 380 -0.16 -5.03 -26.72
C ARG A 380 -1.37 -4.24 -26.21
N GLU A 381 -1.27 -3.68 -25.00
CA GLU A 381 -2.27 -2.69 -24.59
C GLU A 381 -2.27 -1.66 -25.70
N VAL A 382 -3.37 -1.63 -26.44
CA VAL A 382 -3.50 -0.75 -27.59
C VAL A 382 -3.52 0.66 -27.04
N SER A 383 -2.39 1.36 -27.08
CA SER A 383 -2.28 2.74 -26.62
C SER A 383 -2.96 3.69 -27.62
N ILE A 384 -3.39 4.86 -27.15
CA ILE A 384 -3.96 5.89 -28.02
C ILE A 384 -2.97 6.29 -29.11
N ASP A 385 -1.68 6.36 -28.81
CA ASP A 385 -0.62 6.70 -29.76
C ASP A 385 -0.46 5.61 -30.84
N TYR A 386 -0.56 4.34 -30.45
CA TYR A 386 -0.54 3.23 -31.40
C TYR A 386 -1.76 3.29 -32.34
N ILE A 387 -2.95 3.61 -31.81
CA ILE A 387 -4.16 3.79 -32.63
C ILE A 387 -3.99 4.96 -33.61
N GLN A 388 -3.48 6.10 -33.15
CA GLN A 388 -3.24 7.26 -34.01
C GLN A 388 -2.27 6.89 -35.13
N LYS A 389 -1.16 6.21 -34.80
CA LYS A 389 -0.18 5.76 -35.79
C LYS A 389 -0.80 4.79 -36.81
N THR A 390 -1.51 3.77 -36.36
CA THR A 390 -2.15 2.77 -37.23
C THR A 390 -3.20 3.39 -38.17
N VAL A 391 -4.00 4.34 -37.66
CA VAL A 391 -4.98 5.05 -38.47
C VAL A 391 -4.28 5.99 -39.46
N SER A 392 -3.24 6.69 -39.03
CA SER A 392 -2.45 7.59 -39.90
C SER A 392 -1.77 6.83 -41.04
N ASP A 393 -1.15 5.69 -40.73
CA ASP A 393 -0.55 4.81 -41.74
C ASP A 393 -1.57 4.27 -42.74
N TYR A 394 -2.78 3.89 -42.24
CA TYR A 394 -3.85 3.39 -43.12
C TYR A 394 -4.35 4.45 -44.12
N PHE A 395 -4.46 5.69 -43.68
CA PHE A 395 -4.87 6.82 -44.55
C PHE A 395 -3.70 7.55 -45.20
N GLN A 396 -2.47 7.04 -45.11
CA GLN A 396 -1.23 7.60 -45.66
C GLN A 396 -1.05 9.08 -45.30
N MET A 397 -1.19 9.41 -44.01
CA MET A 397 -1.01 10.77 -43.48
C MET A 397 -0.12 10.75 -42.25
N GLU A 398 0.46 11.89 -41.92
CA GLU A 398 1.21 12.06 -40.68
C GLU A 398 0.28 12.18 -39.48
N VAL A 399 0.71 11.69 -38.30
CA VAL A 399 0.00 11.83 -37.03
C VAL A 399 -0.26 13.30 -36.68
N SER A 400 0.69 14.18 -36.98
CA SER A 400 0.54 15.64 -36.84
C SER A 400 -0.67 16.20 -37.62
N THR A 401 -0.93 15.68 -38.82
CA THR A 401 -2.09 16.05 -39.67
C THR A 401 -3.39 15.56 -39.02
N LEU A 402 -3.43 14.37 -38.48
CA LEU A 402 -4.58 13.82 -37.76
C LEU A 402 -4.94 14.67 -36.53
N GLN A 403 -3.95 15.17 -35.80
CA GLN A 403 -4.14 16.04 -34.65
C GLN A 403 -4.46 17.50 -34.99
N SER A 404 -4.28 17.93 -36.24
CA SER A 404 -4.48 19.31 -36.70
C SER A 404 -5.93 19.78 -36.56
N LYS A 405 -6.17 21.10 -36.67
CA LYS A 405 -7.52 21.69 -36.68
C LYS A 405 -8.21 21.61 -38.05
N THR A 406 -7.60 20.96 -39.04
CA THR A 406 -8.12 20.87 -40.43
C THR A 406 -9.49 20.18 -40.46
N ARG A 407 -10.38 20.73 -41.34
CA ARG A 407 -11.74 20.22 -41.55
C ARG A 407 -11.91 19.44 -42.86
N LYS A 408 -10.80 19.07 -43.55
CA LYS A 408 -10.87 18.25 -44.77
C LYS A 408 -11.52 16.91 -44.45
N ARG A 409 -12.48 16.47 -45.29
CA ARG A 409 -13.37 15.32 -45.03
C ARG A 409 -12.59 14.05 -44.65
N HIS A 410 -11.56 13.69 -45.42
CA HIS A 410 -10.75 12.48 -45.16
C HIS A 410 -10.00 12.54 -43.83
N ILE A 411 -9.48 13.72 -43.41
CA ILE A 411 -8.79 13.87 -42.12
C ILE A 411 -9.77 13.82 -40.94
N VAL A 412 -10.97 14.41 -41.14
CA VAL A 412 -12.03 14.34 -40.13
C VAL A 412 -12.50 12.89 -39.91
N GLN A 413 -12.68 12.14 -41.02
CA GLN A 413 -13.04 10.71 -40.94
C GLN A 413 -11.95 9.86 -40.21
N ALA A 414 -10.68 10.06 -40.57
CA ALA A 414 -9.56 9.40 -39.90
C ALA A 414 -9.52 9.73 -38.41
N ARG A 415 -9.71 10.99 -38.03
CA ARG A 415 -9.77 11.43 -36.63
C ARG A 415 -10.94 10.80 -35.86
N GLN A 416 -12.13 10.75 -36.49
CA GLN A 416 -13.30 10.10 -35.90
C GLN A 416 -13.07 8.62 -35.66
N LEU A 417 -12.44 7.91 -36.61
CA LEU A 417 -12.06 6.51 -36.49
C LEU A 417 -11.03 6.32 -35.35
N ALA A 418 -10.01 7.18 -35.26
CA ALA A 418 -9.04 7.13 -34.17
C ALA A 418 -9.70 7.30 -32.78
N MET A 419 -10.61 8.26 -32.63
CA MET A 419 -11.38 8.47 -31.40
C MET A 419 -12.29 7.28 -31.07
N PHE A 420 -12.95 6.73 -32.07
CA PHE A 420 -13.82 5.56 -31.93
C PHE A 420 -13.03 4.32 -31.44
N PHE A 421 -11.89 4.04 -32.08
CA PHE A 421 -11.06 2.90 -31.70
C PHE A 421 -10.36 3.13 -30.37
N ALA A 422 -9.96 4.36 -30.04
CA ALA A 422 -9.43 4.69 -28.72
C ALA A 422 -10.45 4.39 -27.61
N LYS A 423 -11.71 4.75 -27.81
CA LYS A 423 -12.77 4.40 -26.86
C LYS A 423 -13.04 2.89 -26.80
N LYS A 424 -12.94 2.16 -27.92
CA LYS A 424 -13.24 0.74 -28.01
C LYS A 424 -12.13 -0.14 -27.43
N PHE A 425 -10.86 0.22 -27.65
CA PHE A 425 -9.71 -0.63 -27.32
C PHE A 425 -8.89 -0.15 -26.12
N THR A 426 -9.16 1.05 -25.57
CA THR A 426 -8.48 1.56 -24.39
C THR A 426 -9.45 1.81 -23.23
N LYS A 427 -8.92 1.83 -22.01
CA LYS A 427 -9.66 2.20 -20.77
C LYS A 427 -9.62 3.72 -20.53
N ALA A 428 -9.11 4.51 -21.47
CA ALA A 428 -8.96 5.96 -21.31
C ALA A 428 -10.30 6.68 -21.24
N SER A 429 -10.38 7.74 -20.43
CA SER A 429 -11.56 8.59 -20.35
C SER A 429 -11.76 9.37 -21.66
N LEU A 430 -13.00 9.74 -21.98
CA LEU A 430 -13.31 10.55 -23.18
C LEU A 430 -12.53 11.86 -23.20
N ALA A 431 -12.29 12.47 -22.05
CA ALA A 431 -11.48 13.68 -21.91
C ALA A 431 -10.01 13.42 -22.27
N SER A 432 -9.43 12.32 -21.81
CA SER A 432 -8.06 11.90 -22.13
C SER A 432 -7.90 11.60 -23.62
N ILE A 433 -8.87 10.89 -24.24
CA ILE A 433 -8.88 10.60 -25.66
C ILE A 433 -8.93 11.91 -26.48
N GLY A 434 -9.80 12.82 -26.10
CA GLY A 434 -9.92 14.12 -26.78
C GLY A 434 -8.67 14.97 -26.67
N SER A 435 -8.07 15.01 -25.48
CA SER A 435 -6.83 15.74 -25.23
C SER A 435 -5.68 15.24 -26.12
N GLN A 436 -5.51 13.92 -26.25
CA GLN A 436 -4.43 13.30 -27.01
C GLN A 436 -4.67 13.32 -28.52
N ILE A 437 -5.94 13.29 -28.99
CA ILE A 437 -6.29 13.33 -30.44
C ILE A 437 -6.68 14.74 -30.85
N GLY A 438 -5.71 15.67 -30.76
CA GLY A 438 -5.85 17.03 -31.30
C GLY A 438 -6.51 18.03 -30.34
N LYS A 439 -6.35 17.85 -29.01
CA LYS A 439 -6.86 18.77 -27.96
C LYS A 439 -8.36 19.09 -28.12
N ARG A 440 -9.17 18.05 -28.20
CA ARG A 440 -10.62 18.12 -28.30
C ARG A 440 -11.31 17.85 -26.99
N ASP A 441 -12.51 18.35 -26.82
CA ASP A 441 -13.33 18.07 -25.63
C ASP A 441 -13.99 16.68 -25.68
N HIS A 442 -14.50 16.23 -24.57
CA HIS A 442 -15.15 14.93 -24.42
C HIS A 442 -16.45 14.82 -25.28
N ALA A 443 -17.15 15.95 -25.54
CA ALA A 443 -18.35 15.97 -26.36
C ALA A 443 -18.02 15.70 -27.84
N THR A 444 -16.89 16.22 -28.32
CA THR A 444 -16.37 15.94 -29.66
C THR A 444 -16.06 14.45 -29.84
N VAL A 445 -15.46 13.79 -28.83
CA VAL A 445 -15.17 12.36 -28.89
C VAL A 445 -16.46 11.53 -28.89
N LEU A 446 -17.43 11.90 -28.07
CA LEU A 446 -18.74 11.24 -28.04
C LEU A 446 -19.48 11.36 -29.37
N HIS A 447 -19.48 12.57 -29.96
CA HIS A 447 -20.06 12.83 -31.29
C HIS A 447 -19.34 12.01 -32.36
N ALA A 448 -18.00 11.96 -32.35
CA ALA A 448 -17.21 11.16 -33.29
C ALA A 448 -17.60 9.68 -33.24
N CYS A 449 -17.76 9.12 -32.04
CA CYS A 449 -18.20 7.72 -31.86
C CYS A 449 -19.60 7.46 -32.43
N LYS A 450 -20.55 8.37 -32.19
CA LYS A 450 -21.92 8.27 -32.79
C LYS A 450 -21.88 8.37 -34.33
N THR A 451 -21.08 9.27 -34.87
CA THR A 451 -20.92 9.45 -36.33
C THR A 451 -20.32 8.20 -36.96
N VAL A 452 -19.26 7.61 -36.36
CA VAL A 452 -18.67 6.36 -36.87
C VAL A 452 -19.70 5.23 -36.86
N TYR A 453 -20.48 5.09 -35.77
CA TYR A 453 -21.53 4.07 -35.68
C TYR A 453 -22.57 4.24 -36.81
N ASN A 454 -23.07 5.46 -37.03
CA ASN A 454 -24.06 5.76 -38.07
C ASN A 454 -23.49 5.55 -39.48
N LEU A 455 -22.27 6.01 -39.75
CA LEU A 455 -21.62 5.85 -41.06
C LEU A 455 -21.29 4.37 -41.36
N SER A 456 -20.91 3.59 -40.35
CA SER A 456 -20.66 2.16 -40.54
C SER A 456 -21.93 1.38 -40.91
N SER A 457 -23.13 1.87 -40.58
CA SER A 457 -24.40 1.26 -40.95
C SER A 457 -24.88 1.69 -42.35
N THR A 458 -24.57 2.94 -42.79
CA THR A 458 -25.12 3.55 -43.99
C THR A 458 -24.15 3.55 -45.18
N ASP A 459 -22.84 3.61 -44.95
CA ASP A 459 -21.80 3.74 -45.98
C ASP A 459 -20.95 2.47 -46.05
N LYS A 460 -21.00 1.76 -47.17
CA LYS A 460 -20.29 0.49 -47.42
C LYS A 460 -18.76 0.68 -47.40
N GLN A 461 -18.26 1.80 -47.91
CA GLN A 461 -16.83 2.08 -47.93
C GLN A 461 -16.32 2.43 -46.53
N PHE A 462 -17.09 3.19 -45.76
CA PHE A 462 -16.76 3.53 -44.39
C PHE A 462 -16.78 2.29 -43.47
N ARG A 463 -17.73 1.37 -43.68
CA ARG A 463 -17.76 0.06 -42.98
C ARG A 463 -16.49 -0.73 -43.21
N LYS A 464 -15.97 -0.78 -44.44
CA LYS A 464 -14.72 -1.42 -44.79
C LYS A 464 -13.54 -0.82 -43.99
N TYR A 465 -13.47 0.51 -43.84
CA TYR A 465 -12.45 1.18 -43.00
C TYR A 465 -12.50 0.71 -41.55
N VAL A 466 -13.70 0.58 -40.97
CA VAL A 466 -13.90 0.12 -39.60
C VAL A 466 -13.49 -1.35 -39.45
N GLU A 467 -13.80 -2.23 -40.40
CA GLU A 467 -13.42 -3.62 -40.40
C GLU A 467 -11.90 -3.84 -40.55
N ASP A 468 -11.29 -3.14 -41.54
CA ASP A 468 -9.85 -3.29 -41.81
C ASP A 468 -9.01 -2.75 -40.66
N LEU A 469 -9.35 -1.56 -40.14
CA LEU A 469 -8.68 -1.00 -38.97
C LEU A 469 -8.95 -1.84 -37.71
N GLY A 470 -10.17 -2.33 -37.55
CA GLY A 470 -10.53 -3.22 -36.46
C GLY A 470 -9.68 -4.50 -36.45
N LYS A 471 -9.45 -5.12 -37.60
CA LYS A 471 -8.55 -6.28 -37.75
C LYS A 471 -7.09 -5.92 -37.41
N LYS A 472 -6.60 -4.77 -37.89
CA LYS A 472 -5.22 -4.31 -37.61
C LYS A 472 -4.97 -3.95 -36.15
N LEU A 473 -5.99 -3.48 -35.43
CA LEU A 473 -5.92 -3.09 -34.02
C LEU A 473 -6.29 -4.20 -33.04
N SER A 474 -6.89 -5.33 -33.52
CA SER A 474 -7.33 -6.48 -32.71
C SER A 474 -6.26 -7.57 -32.59
N ILE A 475 -5.00 -7.26 -32.91
CA ILE A 475 -3.88 -8.22 -32.87
C ILE A 475 -3.45 -8.54 -31.45
#